data_1e985ee4318e9e6720ba3a67296a65e3
#
_entry.id   1e985ee4318e9e6720ba3a67296a65e3
#
_cell.length_a   1.000
_cell.length_b   1.000
_cell.length_c   1.000
_cell.angle_alpha   90.00
_cell.angle_beta   90.00
_cell.angle_gamma   90.00
#
_symmetry.space_group_name_H-M   'P 1'
#
loop_
_entity.id
_entity.type
_entity.pdbx_description
1 polymer ?
#
loop_
_entity_poly.entity_id
_entity_poly.type
_entity_poly.pdbx_seq_one_letter_code
_entity_poly.pdbx_strand_id
1 'polypeptide(L)'
;MNLETIHRWADVQSLQGYNYLYPTAVSPYMKEQYCRPAVYRWMVWTPGYGIHAYYVGETDDLTRRIRHCVRPGSSQATNLRLKAYFDEAVSQHQQVELQTLIFEPFQVNKVKFSMDLLGHTHVRRTLENLVLVWMNAENPSGLPVILNRVLEQDKARNKKRMDEALLALKHLGVNDAQALLDKLKIARA
;
A
#
# COMPACT_ATOMS: atom_id res chain seq x y z
N MET A 1 -24.27 -3.15 1.85
CA MET A 1 -23.38 -4.10 1.15
C MET A 1 -22.12 -4.20 1.98
N ASN A 2 -21.94 -5.31 2.71
CA ASN A 2 -20.69 -5.60 3.40
C ASN A 2 -19.72 -6.07 2.33
N LEU A 3 -18.73 -5.25 1.99
CA LEU A 3 -17.55 -5.66 1.24
C LEU A 3 -16.58 -6.36 2.22
N GLU A 4 -16.95 -7.52 2.71
CA GLU A 4 -16.00 -8.47 3.27
C GLU A 4 -15.23 -9.08 2.10
N THR A 5 -14.31 -8.29 1.55
CA THR A 5 -13.35 -8.84 0.61
C THR A 5 -12.37 -9.68 1.41
N ILE A 6 -12.30 -10.96 1.10
CA ILE A 6 -11.27 -11.84 1.65
C ILE A 6 -9.95 -11.36 1.04
N HIS A 7 -9.29 -10.46 1.74
CA HIS A 7 -7.97 -9.99 1.37
C HIS A 7 -6.99 -10.30 2.51
N ARG A 8 -5.76 -10.51 2.13
CA ARG A 8 -4.66 -10.72 3.07
C ARG A 8 -3.39 -10.05 2.59
N TRP A 9 -2.55 -9.73 3.52
CA TRP A 9 -1.18 -9.34 3.25
C TRP A 9 -0.30 -10.58 3.25
N ALA A 10 0.44 -10.80 2.18
CA ALA A 10 1.41 -11.88 2.05
C ALA A 10 2.81 -11.30 2.09
N ASP A 11 3.69 -11.94 2.86
CA ASP A 11 5.07 -11.53 2.97
C ASP A 11 5.80 -11.73 1.64
N VAL A 12 6.65 -10.78 1.28
CA VAL A 12 7.63 -10.92 0.22
C VAL A 12 8.80 -11.70 0.79
N GLN A 13 9.13 -12.85 0.19
CA GLN A 13 10.10 -13.78 0.77
C GLN A 13 11.30 -14.02 -0.13
N SER A 14 12.42 -14.38 0.50
CA SER A 14 13.62 -14.92 -0.16
C SER A 14 13.39 -16.36 -0.62
N LEU A 15 14.35 -16.93 -1.36
CA LEU A 15 14.36 -18.35 -1.75
C LEU A 15 14.28 -19.29 -0.55
N GLN A 16 14.86 -18.92 0.58
CA GLN A 16 14.88 -19.69 1.82
C GLN A 16 13.59 -19.51 2.67
N GLY A 17 12.60 -18.75 2.18
CA GLY A 17 11.36 -18.49 2.89
C GLY A 17 11.43 -17.41 3.98
N TYR A 18 12.57 -16.72 4.13
CA TYR A 18 12.67 -15.59 5.06
C TYR A 18 11.98 -14.36 4.48
N ASN A 19 11.29 -13.62 5.33
CA ASN A 19 10.68 -12.35 4.95
C ASN A 19 11.74 -11.36 4.45
N TYR A 20 11.36 -10.59 3.44
CA TYR A 20 12.20 -9.52 2.94
C TYR A 20 12.34 -8.42 3.98
N LEU A 21 13.58 -8.14 4.37
CA LEU A 21 13.94 -7.06 5.27
C LEU A 21 14.68 -5.95 4.53
N TYR A 22 14.25 -4.71 4.71
CA TYR A 22 14.99 -3.55 4.25
C TYR A 22 16.29 -3.39 5.06
N PRO A 23 17.43 -3.03 4.46
CA PRO A 23 17.64 -2.62 3.05
C PRO A 23 18.22 -3.73 2.15
N THR A 24 17.78 -4.96 2.28
CA THR A 24 18.32 -6.10 1.51
C THR A 24 18.22 -5.88 0.00
N ALA A 25 19.22 -6.30 -0.74
CA ALA A 25 19.20 -6.24 -2.20
C ALA A 25 18.23 -7.26 -2.79
N VAL A 26 17.58 -6.90 -3.91
CA VAL A 26 16.72 -7.82 -4.67
C VAL A 26 17.56 -8.95 -5.25
N SER A 27 17.29 -10.19 -4.81
CA SER A 27 17.94 -11.41 -5.32
C SER A 27 17.42 -11.81 -6.72
N PRO A 28 18.12 -12.68 -7.48
CA PRO A 28 17.60 -13.25 -8.72
C PRO A 28 16.25 -13.95 -8.54
N TYR A 29 16.08 -14.73 -7.47
CA TYR A 29 14.81 -15.36 -7.13
C TYR A 29 13.68 -14.34 -6.93
N MET A 30 13.93 -13.30 -6.15
CA MET A 30 12.94 -12.24 -5.95
C MET A 30 12.56 -11.55 -7.26
N LYS A 31 13.54 -11.37 -8.15
CA LYS A 31 13.31 -10.77 -9.45
C LYS A 31 12.38 -11.63 -10.30
N GLU A 32 12.54 -12.93 -10.26
CA GLU A 32 11.68 -13.88 -10.97
C GLU A 32 10.26 -13.90 -10.39
N GLN A 33 10.12 -13.97 -9.06
CA GLN A 33 8.85 -14.14 -8.38
C GLN A 33 8.02 -12.84 -8.28
N TYR A 34 8.68 -11.68 -8.14
CA TYR A 34 8.03 -10.42 -7.78
C TYR A 34 8.19 -9.30 -8.83
N CYS A 35 8.75 -9.58 -10.03
CA CYS A 35 8.74 -8.64 -11.16
C CYS A 35 7.33 -8.58 -11.78
N ARG A 36 6.35 -8.09 -11.01
CA ARG A 36 4.95 -8.04 -11.39
C ARG A 36 4.22 -6.87 -10.73
N PRO A 37 3.06 -6.47 -11.29
CA PRO A 37 2.21 -5.45 -10.68
C PRO A 37 1.73 -5.85 -9.29
N ALA A 38 1.72 -4.88 -8.37
CA ALA A 38 1.29 -5.12 -6.99
C ALA A 38 0.73 -3.85 -6.34
N VAL A 39 -0.17 -4.05 -5.38
CA VAL A 39 -0.38 -3.17 -4.25
C VAL A 39 0.42 -3.77 -3.10
N TYR A 40 1.22 -2.97 -2.44
CA TYR A 40 2.16 -3.42 -1.43
C TYR A 40 2.11 -2.51 -0.21
N ARG A 41 2.61 -3.02 0.93
CA ARG A 41 2.91 -2.19 2.09
C ARG A 41 4.27 -2.49 2.67
N TRP A 42 4.92 -1.44 3.16
CA TRP A 42 6.03 -1.53 4.10
C TRP A 42 5.47 -1.51 5.51
N MET A 43 5.97 -2.36 6.35
CA MET A 43 5.60 -2.47 7.76
C MET A 43 6.83 -2.25 8.62
N VAL A 44 6.76 -1.27 9.50
CA VAL A 44 7.83 -0.99 10.47
C VAL A 44 7.36 -1.52 11.83
N TRP A 45 8.13 -2.41 12.42
CA TRP A 45 7.76 -3.08 13.66
C TRP A 45 8.97 -3.43 14.54
N THR A 46 8.73 -3.71 15.81
CA THR A 46 9.76 -4.16 16.76
C THR A 46 9.31 -5.48 17.38
N PRO A 47 10.14 -6.53 17.39
CA PRO A 47 9.83 -7.77 18.06
C PRO A 47 9.41 -7.52 19.51
N GLY A 48 8.25 -8.06 19.92
CA GLY A 48 7.69 -7.89 21.26
C GLY A 48 6.95 -6.57 21.52
N TYR A 49 7.08 -5.56 20.67
CA TYR A 49 6.43 -4.25 20.85
C TYR A 49 5.34 -3.95 19.81
N GLY A 50 5.31 -4.72 18.72
CA GLY A 50 4.29 -4.60 17.70
C GLY A 50 4.64 -3.66 16.55
N ILE A 51 3.61 -3.24 15.80
CA ILE A 51 3.75 -2.47 14.58
C ILE A 51 3.68 -0.98 14.89
N HIS A 52 4.64 -0.22 14.38
CA HIS A 52 4.77 1.23 14.58
C HIS A 52 4.21 2.05 13.40
N ALA A 53 4.46 1.57 12.19
CA ALA A 53 4.04 2.31 11.00
C ALA A 53 3.80 1.41 9.79
N TYR A 54 2.96 1.93 8.88
CA TYR A 54 2.74 1.38 7.55
C TYR A 54 2.98 2.45 6.48
N TYR A 55 3.50 2.02 5.34
CA TYR A 55 3.42 2.76 4.09
C TYR A 55 2.79 1.86 3.03
N VAL A 56 1.72 2.31 2.39
CA VAL A 56 1.04 1.59 1.29
C VAL A 56 1.41 2.23 -0.03
N GLY A 57 1.56 1.42 -1.07
CA GLY A 57 1.85 1.91 -2.41
C GLY A 57 1.40 0.95 -3.50
N GLU A 58 1.38 1.44 -4.73
CA GLU A 58 1.15 0.65 -5.93
C GLU A 58 2.38 0.68 -6.84
N THR A 59 2.52 -0.35 -7.67
CA THR A 59 3.58 -0.43 -8.68
C THR A 59 3.20 -1.40 -9.79
N ASP A 60 3.73 -1.17 -10.97
CA ASP A 60 3.71 -2.13 -12.09
C ASP A 60 4.83 -3.18 -12.01
N ASP A 61 5.90 -2.92 -11.22
CA ASP A 61 7.02 -3.85 -10.96
C ASP A 61 7.50 -3.67 -9.51
N LEU A 62 7.20 -4.68 -8.67
CA LEU A 62 7.55 -4.64 -7.25
C LEU A 62 9.07 -4.65 -7.04
N THR A 63 9.82 -5.39 -7.84
CA THR A 63 11.30 -5.48 -7.69
C THR A 63 11.98 -4.16 -8.04
N ARG A 64 11.46 -3.46 -9.06
CA ARG A 64 11.90 -2.10 -9.37
C ARG A 64 11.56 -1.14 -8.23
N ARG A 65 10.37 -1.27 -7.64
CA ARG A 65 9.95 -0.44 -6.52
C ARG A 65 10.83 -0.63 -5.28
N ILE A 66 11.18 -1.88 -4.95
CA ILE A 66 12.14 -2.19 -3.86
C ILE A 66 13.47 -1.47 -4.11
N ARG A 67 14.02 -1.60 -5.32
CA ARG A 67 15.30 -0.93 -5.67
C ARG A 67 15.24 0.58 -5.53
N HIS A 68 14.12 1.20 -5.95
CA HIS A 68 13.92 2.64 -5.80
C HIS A 68 13.76 3.07 -4.33
N CYS A 69 13.30 2.20 -3.45
CA CYS A 69 13.22 2.48 -2.02
C CYS A 69 14.59 2.39 -1.36
N VAL A 70 15.37 1.35 -1.71
CA VAL A 70 16.74 1.13 -1.15
C VAL A 70 17.75 2.12 -1.71
N ARG A 71 17.66 2.44 -3.02
CA ARG A 71 18.56 3.36 -3.73
C ARG A 71 17.76 4.33 -4.58
N PRO A 72 17.11 5.32 -3.97
CA PRO A 72 16.32 6.30 -4.70
C PRO A 72 17.20 7.23 -5.54
N GLY A 73 16.72 7.59 -6.73
CA GLY A 73 17.30 8.67 -7.50
C GLY A 73 17.01 10.04 -6.86
N SER A 74 17.85 11.04 -7.17
CA SER A 74 17.75 12.39 -6.59
C SER A 74 16.40 13.09 -6.82
N SER A 75 15.69 12.75 -7.91
CA SER A 75 14.37 13.31 -8.23
C SER A 75 13.19 12.58 -7.55
N GLN A 76 13.44 11.50 -6.84
CA GLN A 76 12.41 10.64 -6.24
C GLN A 76 12.10 11.06 -4.80
N ALA A 77 11.56 12.26 -4.61
CA ALA A 77 11.36 12.89 -3.29
C ALA A 77 10.63 11.99 -2.26
N THR A 78 9.58 11.25 -2.68
CA THR A 78 8.87 10.32 -1.78
C THR A 78 9.77 9.15 -1.35
N ASN A 79 10.53 8.57 -2.28
CA ASN A 79 11.43 7.46 -1.96
C ASN A 79 12.59 7.89 -1.09
N LEU A 80 13.12 9.13 -1.28
CA LEU A 80 14.15 9.70 -0.41
C LEU A 80 13.64 9.86 1.03
N ARG A 81 12.41 10.33 1.21
CA ARG A 81 11.78 10.45 2.54
C ARG A 81 11.51 9.10 3.18
N LEU A 82 11.02 8.13 2.41
CA LEU A 82 10.84 6.75 2.88
C LEU A 82 12.17 6.13 3.30
N LYS A 83 13.20 6.30 2.47
CA LYS A 83 14.54 5.79 2.81
C LYS A 83 15.04 6.37 4.12
N ALA A 84 14.95 7.70 4.29
CA ALA A 84 15.39 8.36 5.52
C ALA A 84 14.63 7.83 6.74
N TYR A 85 13.32 7.64 6.65
CA TYR A 85 12.51 7.07 7.72
C TYR A 85 12.89 5.62 8.03
N PHE A 86 13.12 4.79 7.01
CA PHE A 86 13.48 3.39 7.20
C PHE A 86 14.91 3.21 7.73
N ASP A 87 15.86 4.04 7.27
CA ASP A 87 17.22 4.05 7.81
C ASP A 87 17.21 4.40 9.30
N GLU A 88 16.41 5.39 9.70
CA GLU A 88 16.22 5.77 11.10
C GLU A 88 15.59 4.63 11.90
N ALA A 89 14.52 4.00 11.40
CA ALA A 89 13.88 2.86 12.05
C ALA A 89 14.87 1.69 12.28
N VAL A 90 15.65 1.35 11.26
CA VAL A 90 16.69 0.29 11.36
C VAL A 90 17.78 0.68 12.37
N SER A 91 18.18 1.94 12.44
CA SER A 91 19.16 2.43 13.43
C SER A 91 18.64 2.29 14.87
N GLN A 92 17.32 2.32 15.05
CA GLN A 92 16.62 2.10 16.32
C GLN A 92 16.27 0.63 16.57
N HIS A 93 16.90 -0.32 15.86
CA HIS A 93 16.65 -1.76 15.96
C HIS A 93 15.23 -2.21 15.59
N GLN A 94 14.50 -1.39 14.85
CA GLN A 94 13.22 -1.77 14.27
C GLN A 94 13.44 -2.56 12.98
N GLN A 95 12.48 -3.40 12.63
CA GLN A 95 12.48 -4.14 11.37
C GLN A 95 11.52 -3.48 10.37
N VAL A 96 11.92 -3.49 9.10
CA VAL A 96 11.11 -2.95 8.01
C VAL A 96 10.88 -4.06 6.99
N GLU A 97 9.67 -4.58 6.97
CA GLU A 97 9.24 -5.70 6.13
C GLU A 97 8.37 -5.24 4.97
N LEU A 98 8.36 -6.05 3.91
CA LEU A 98 7.54 -5.80 2.72
C LEU A 98 6.49 -6.89 2.55
N GLN A 99 5.26 -6.47 2.32
CA GLN A 99 4.13 -7.35 2.05
C GLN A 99 3.41 -6.92 0.76
N THR A 100 2.74 -7.87 0.12
CA THR A 100 1.87 -7.63 -1.03
C THR A 100 0.43 -7.95 -0.69
N LEU A 101 -0.50 -7.18 -1.25
CA LEU A 101 -1.93 -7.45 -1.17
C LEU A 101 -2.27 -8.65 -2.05
N ILE A 102 -2.91 -9.65 -1.46
CA ILE A 102 -3.53 -10.77 -2.15
C ILE A 102 -5.01 -10.74 -1.81
N PHE A 103 -5.86 -10.88 -2.83
CA PHE A 103 -7.31 -10.94 -2.64
C PHE A 103 -7.93 -12.00 -3.53
N GLU A 104 -9.00 -12.61 -3.07
CA GLU A 104 -9.80 -13.51 -3.88
C GLU A 104 -10.64 -12.71 -4.87
N PRO A 105 -10.95 -13.28 -6.05
CA PRO A 105 -11.81 -12.61 -7.01
C PRO A 105 -13.16 -12.22 -6.38
N PHE A 106 -13.52 -10.96 -6.52
CA PHE A 106 -14.80 -10.44 -6.03
C PHE A 106 -15.50 -9.64 -7.13
N GLN A 107 -16.79 -9.39 -6.96
CA GLN A 107 -17.60 -8.62 -7.90
C GLN A 107 -18.19 -7.38 -7.24
N VAL A 108 -18.10 -6.27 -7.94
CA VAL A 108 -18.81 -5.03 -7.58
C VAL A 108 -19.67 -4.63 -8.79
N ASN A 109 -20.96 -4.57 -8.62
CA ASN A 109 -21.92 -4.18 -9.67
C ASN A 109 -21.68 -4.94 -11.01
N LYS A 110 -21.51 -6.25 -10.95
CA LYS A 110 -21.22 -7.15 -12.09
C LYS A 110 -19.81 -7.01 -12.69
N VAL A 111 -18.96 -6.12 -12.20
CA VAL A 111 -17.55 -6.02 -12.59
C VAL A 111 -16.74 -6.95 -11.70
N LYS A 112 -16.06 -7.92 -12.31
CA LYS A 112 -15.18 -8.86 -11.60
C LYS A 112 -13.81 -8.21 -11.36
N PHE A 113 -13.36 -8.23 -10.11
CA PHE A 113 -12.00 -7.89 -9.71
C PHE A 113 -11.21 -9.16 -9.42
N SER A 114 -10.02 -9.27 -9.96
CA SER A 114 -9.11 -10.40 -9.78
C SER A 114 -7.66 -9.92 -9.82
N MET A 115 -6.73 -10.77 -9.37
CA MET A 115 -5.31 -10.40 -9.27
C MET A 115 -4.67 -10.05 -10.63
N ASP A 116 -5.14 -10.63 -11.72
CA ASP A 116 -4.69 -10.33 -13.10
C ASP A 116 -5.01 -8.89 -13.52
N LEU A 117 -6.05 -8.27 -12.97
CA LEU A 117 -6.36 -6.86 -13.23
C LEU A 117 -5.36 -5.88 -12.60
N LEU A 118 -4.45 -6.34 -11.74
CA LEU A 118 -3.36 -5.51 -11.23
C LEU A 118 -2.41 -5.01 -12.33
N GLY A 119 -2.45 -5.59 -13.52
CA GLY A 119 -1.80 -5.03 -14.72
C GLY A 119 -2.24 -3.60 -15.04
N HIS A 120 -3.49 -3.24 -14.71
CA HIS A 120 -4.06 -1.93 -14.97
C HIS A 120 -3.75 -0.93 -13.86
N THR A 121 -3.12 0.20 -14.18
CA THR A 121 -2.75 1.25 -13.21
C THR A 121 -3.95 1.78 -12.42
N HIS A 122 -5.10 1.96 -13.09
CA HIS A 122 -6.31 2.45 -12.42
C HIS A 122 -6.81 1.49 -11.34
N VAL A 123 -6.77 0.18 -11.60
CA VAL A 123 -7.15 -0.84 -10.61
C VAL A 123 -6.21 -0.81 -9.41
N ARG A 124 -4.90 -0.77 -9.64
CA ARG A 124 -3.92 -0.69 -8.55
C ARG A 124 -4.12 0.55 -7.67
N ARG A 125 -4.29 1.73 -8.29
CA ARG A 125 -4.53 2.99 -7.57
C ARG A 125 -5.83 2.97 -6.77
N THR A 126 -6.89 2.39 -7.34
CA THR A 126 -8.17 2.23 -6.62
C THR A 126 -7.98 1.35 -5.39
N LEU A 127 -7.31 0.21 -5.53
CA LEU A 127 -7.03 -0.69 -4.41
C LEU A 127 -6.11 -0.06 -3.37
N GLU A 128 -5.04 0.64 -3.77
CA GLU A 128 -4.17 1.41 -2.84
C GLU A 128 -5.00 2.39 -2.01
N ASN A 129 -5.88 3.16 -2.65
CA ASN A 129 -6.72 4.13 -1.96
C ASN A 129 -7.76 3.46 -1.04
N LEU A 130 -8.40 2.37 -1.47
CA LEU A 130 -9.33 1.60 -0.63
C LEU A 130 -8.64 1.05 0.61
N VAL A 131 -7.45 0.49 0.47
CA VAL A 131 -6.65 0.00 1.59
C VAL A 131 -6.30 1.13 2.57
N LEU A 132 -5.86 2.28 2.06
CA LEU A 132 -5.55 3.44 2.90
C LEU A 132 -6.76 3.95 3.67
N VAL A 133 -7.91 4.00 3.01
CA VAL A 133 -9.17 4.39 3.64
C VAL A 133 -9.54 3.41 4.75
N TRP A 134 -9.48 2.12 4.45
CA TRP A 134 -9.82 1.07 5.40
C TRP A 134 -8.87 1.05 6.60
N MET A 135 -7.56 1.06 6.38
CA MET A 135 -6.57 1.11 7.47
C MET A 135 -6.76 2.35 8.37
N ASN A 136 -7.21 3.47 7.79
CA ASN A 136 -7.52 4.66 8.56
C ASN A 136 -8.80 4.53 9.40
N ALA A 137 -9.81 3.83 8.89
CA ALA A 137 -11.06 3.60 9.60
C ALA A 137 -10.88 2.62 10.77
N GLU A 138 -10.01 1.61 10.61
CA GLU A 138 -9.70 0.63 11.66
C GLU A 138 -8.72 1.14 12.72
N ASN A 139 -8.12 2.30 12.49
CA ASN A 139 -7.10 2.86 13.38
C ASN A 139 -7.49 4.22 13.96
N PRO A 140 -8.51 4.30 14.82
CA PRO A 140 -8.96 5.54 15.43
C PRO A 140 -7.92 6.13 16.41
N SER A 141 -7.05 5.29 16.98
CA SER A 141 -5.98 5.73 17.91
C SER A 141 -4.80 6.40 17.19
N GLY A 142 -4.73 6.31 15.84
CA GLY A 142 -3.61 6.82 15.05
C GLY A 142 -2.33 5.97 15.10
N LEU A 143 -2.34 4.84 15.80
CA LEU A 143 -1.26 3.84 15.83
C LEU A 143 -1.75 2.50 15.27
N PRO A 144 -1.02 1.86 14.36
CA PRO A 144 0.26 2.29 13.73
C PRO A 144 0.12 3.51 12.82
N VAL A 145 1.18 4.30 12.72
CA VAL A 145 1.20 5.52 11.89
C VAL A 145 1.13 5.16 10.40
N ILE A 146 0.27 5.84 9.65
CA ILE A 146 0.21 5.69 8.19
C ILE A 146 1.09 6.73 7.52
N LEU A 147 2.29 6.31 7.10
CA LEU A 147 3.33 7.17 6.56
C LEU A 147 2.91 7.92 5.28
N ASN A 148 1.98 7.38 4.50
CA ASN A 148 1.40 8.07 3.36
C ASN A 148 0.89 9.48 3.71
N ARG A 149 0.33 9.66 4.92
CA ARG A 149 -0.17 10.95 5.38
C ARG A 149 0.94 11.89 5.83
N VAL A 150 1.94 11.33 6.51
CA VAL A 150 3.05 12.09 7.08
C VAL A 150 4.03 12.52 6.00
N LEU A 151 4.32 11.63 5.05
CA LEU A 151 5.31 11.85 4.00
C LEU A 151 4.75 12.55 2.75
N GLU A 152 3.44 12.47 2.51
CA GLU A 152 2.76 13.17 1.42
C GLU A 152 2.19 14.50 1.92
N GLN A 153 3.03 15.54 1.97
CA GLN A 153 2.64 16.90 2.38
C GLN A 153 1.75 17.63 1.36
N ASP A 154 1.54 17.05 0.19
CA ASP A 154 0.79 17.67 -0.90
C ASP A 154 -0.72 17.35 -0.80
N LYS A 155 -1.45 18.26 -0.11
CA LYS A 155 -2.92 18.18 0.03
C LYS A 155 -3.64 18.19 -1.33
N ALA A 156 -3.09 18.89 -2.33
CA ALA A 156 -3.68 18.97 -3.68
C ALA A 156 -3.55 17.63 -4.42
N ARG A 157 -2.41 16.96 -4.29
CA ARG A 157 -2.18 15.62 -4.86
C ARG A 157 -3.07 14.55 -4.23
N ASN A 158 -3.26 14.62 -2.90
CA ASN A 158 -4.16 13.72 -2.18
C ASN A 158 -5.62 13.95 -2.57
N LYS A 159 -6.04 15.20 -2.76
CA LYS A 159 -7.37 15.54 -3.27
C LYS A 159 -7.56 14.98 -4.68
N LYS A 160 -6.63 15.19 -5.59
CA LYS A 160 -6.68 14.68 -6.96
C LYS A 160 -6.78 13.13 -6.99
N ARG A 161 -5.99 12.42 -6.18
CA ARG A 161 -6.05 10.95 -6.06
C ARG A 161 -7.41 10.48 -5.54
N MET A 162 -7.99 11.21 -4.57
CA MET A 162 -9.31 10.90 -4.06
C MET A 162 -10.39 11.11 -5.13
N ASP A 163 -10.31 12.20 -5.88
CA ASP A 163 -11.24 12.49 -6.98
C ASP A 163 -11.10 11.45 -8.11
N GLU A 164 -9.89 11.02 -8.45
CA GLU A 164 -9.64 9.93 -9.41
C GLU A 164 -10.20 8.58 -8.93
N ALA A 165 -10.05 8.25 -7.64
CA ALA A 165 -10.63 7.04 -7.07
C ALA A 165 -12.17 7.07 -7.06
N LEU A 166 -12.76 8.22 -6.74
CA LEU A 166 -14.20 8.45 -6.83
C LEU A 166 -14.72 8.27 -8.25
N LEU A 167 -14.03 8.83 -9.21
CA LEU A 167 -14.39 8.73 -10.62
C LEU A 167 -14.32 7.27 -11.09
N ALA A 168 -13.26 6.54 -10.72
CA ALA A 168 -13.11 5.13 -11.02
C ALA A 168 -14.23 4.28 -10.39
N LEU A 169 -14.59 4.54 -9.13
CA LEU A 169 -15.71 3.85 -8.47
C LEU A 169 -17.05 4.16 -9.14
N LYS A 170 -17.30 5.40 -9.57
CA LYS A 170 -18.50 5.78 -10.33
C LYS A 170 -18.56 5.07 -11.69
N HIS A 171 -17.45 4.99 -12.42
CA HIS A 171 -17.37 4.23 -13.68
C HIS A 171 -17.61 2.73 -13.48
N LEU A 172 -17.27 2.20 -12.32
CA LEU A 172 -17.57 0.82 -11.92
C LEU A 172 -19.03 0.64 -11.42
N GLY A 173 -19.86 1.68 -11.53
CA GLY A 173 -21.29 1.64 -11.16
C GLY A 173 -21.55 1.67 -9.65
N VAL A 174 -20.59 2.08 -8.84
CA VAL A 174 -20.77 2.30 -7.40
C VAL A 174 -21.42 3.68 -7.21
N ASN A 175 -22.75 3.74 -7.35
CA ASN A 175 -23.51 5.00 -7.26
C ASN A 175 -23.42 5.68 -5.89
N ASP A 176 -23.10 4.94 -4.83
CA ASP A 176 -22.91 5.43 -3.45
C ASP A 176 -21.45 5.67 -3.06
N ALA A 177 -20.53 5.76 -4.04
CA ALA A 177 -19.13 6.01 -3.76
C ALA A 177 -18.91 7.29 -2.95
N GLN A 178 -19.74 8.32 -3.14
CA GLN A 178 -19.71 9.54 -2.36
C GLN A 178 -20.21 9.31 -0.93
N ALA A 179 -21.29 8.57 -0.73
CA ALA A 179 -21.81 8.22 0.60
C ALA A 179 -20.82 7.37 1.40
N LEU A 180 -20.08 6.48 0.72
CA LEU A 180 -19.00 5.72 1.33
C LEU A 180 -17.87 6.65 1.81
N LEU A 181 -17.45 7.61 0.98
CA LEU A 181 -16.43 8.60 1.33
C LEU A 181 -16.90 9.59 2.39
N ASP A 182 -18.16 9.99 2.38
CA ASP A 182 -18.73 10.89 3.37
C ASP A 182 -18.86 10.20 4.74
N LYS A 183 -19.21 8.90 4.79
CA LYS A 183 -19.12 8.09 6.02
C LYS A 183 -17.69 8.00 6.55
N LEU A 184 -16.71 7.93 5.65
CA LEU A 184 -15.29 7.91 6.01
C LEU A 184 -14.75 9.29 6.44
N LYS A 185 -15.37 10.40 5.99
CA LYS A 185 -15.08 11.76 6.48
C LYS A 185 -15.64 12.02 7.87
N ILE A 186 -16.83 11.49 8.18
CA ILE A 186 -17.47 11.62 9.50
C ILE A 186 -16.67 10.90 10.58
N ALA A 187 -16.00 9.80 10.25
CA ALA A 187 -15.06 9.13 11.16
C ALA A 187 -13.75 9.94 11.41
N ARG A 188 -13.62 11.14 10.81
CA ARG A 188 -12.47 12.05 10.92
C ARG A 188 -12.74 13.31 11.77
N ALA A 189 -13.94 13.52 12.22
CA ALA A 189 -14.34 14.62 13.10
C ALA A 189 -14.42 14.15 14.57
#